data_872b250551ee7a3673fe0bd3b8beb903
#
_entry.id   872b250551ee7a3673fe0bd3b8beb903
#
_cell.length_a   1.000
_cell.length_b   1.000
_cell.length_c   1.000
_cell.angle_alpha   90.00
_cell.angle_beta   90.00
_cell.angle_gamma   90.00
#
_symmetry.space_group_name_H-M   'P 1'
#
loop_
_entity.id
_entity.type
_entity.pdbx_description
1 polymer ?
#
loop_
_entity_poly.entity_id
_entity_poly.type
_entity_poly.pdbx_seq_one_letter_code
_entity_poly.pdbx_strand_id
1 'polypeptide(L)'
;VIKTAALACLLTVLAGCGGPGPTKRNGTDTATAGQPASTAPTAPATTDPTRIPGLGDRWQRRIPADSRQVLAVYGESRNSARSTVALYTKQGSTRESTWDRTRAWPAHNGRKGWTPDHREGDKRSPVGVFTLSDAGGVLPDPGARLPYTRSAAFAAPRWWAKSYWHDFDYVIAIDYNRVKGTPPNDQTRPGGYAKGGGIWLHMDHGSGTSACVSLSRPAMRYLLRTLDPDRHPVVVMGDRADLKS
;
A
#
# COMPACT_ATOMS: atom_id res chain seq x y z
N VAL A 1 32.47 -26.26 34.40
CA VAL A 1 33.87 -25.90 34.09
C VAL A 1 33.86 -24.54 33.42
N ILE A 2 34.38 -23.58 34.14
CA ILE A 2 34.49 -22.14 33.86
C ILE A 2 35.69 -21.94 32.92
N LYS A 3 35.59 -21.07 31.93
CA LYS A 3 36.71 -20.24 31.47
C LYS A 3 36.23 -18.93 30.84
N THR A 4 36.39 -17.88 31.59
CA THR A 4 36.48 -16.46 31.26
C THR A 4 37.78 -16.17 30.51
N ALA A 5 37.72 -15.28 29.50
CA ALA A 5 38.89 -14.47 29.11
C ALA A 5 38.40 -13.13 28.53
N ALA A 6 38.74 -12.07 29.26
CA ALA A 6 38.68 -10.67 28.85
C ALA A 6 40.10 -10.22 28.41
N LEU A 7 40.17 -9.21 27.50
CA LEU A 7 41.29 -8.27 27.34
C LEU A 7 40.92 -7.31 26.20
N ALA A 8 40.59 -6.09 26.36
CA ALA A 8 41.29 -4.87 26.77
C ALA A 8 41.97 -4.12 25.59
N CYS A 9 41.44 -2.92 25.34
CA CYS A 9 42.07 -1.62 24.97
C CYS A 9 43.17 -1.56 23.91
N LEU A 10 43.02 -0.67 22.92
CA LEU A 10 44.01 0.43 22.74
C LEU A 10 43.41 1.63 21.96
N LEU A 11 43.43 2.79 22.63
CA LEU A 11 43.29 4.14 22.07
C LEU A 11 44.60 4.56 21.41
N THR A 12 44.55 5.24 20.24
CA THR A 12 45.62 6.18 19.86
C THR A 12 45.00 7.43 19.22
N VAL A 13 45.22 8.52 19.92
CA VAL A 13 45.01 9.93 19.49
C VAL A 13 46.32 10.39 18.86
N LEU A 14 46.27 11.09 17.73
CA LEU A 14 47.35 11.98 17.30
C LEU A 14 46.79 13.21 16.61
N ALA A 15 47.00 14.35 17.25
CA ALA A 15 46.81 15.70 16.76
C ALA A 15 48.03 16.16 15.94
N GLY A 16 47.83 17.03 14.96
CA GLY A 16 48.93 17.71 14.28
C GLY A 16 48.45 19.01 13.62
N CYS A 17 48.80 20.13 14.25
CA CYS A 17 48.67 21.53 13.78
C CYS A 17 49.72 21.91 12.74
N GLY A 18 49.42 22.90 11.88
CA GLY A 18 50.43 23.69 11.15
C GLY A 18 49.88 24.53 10.00
N GLY A 19 49.62 25.84 10.22
CA GLY A 19 49.61 26.88 9.18
C GLY A 19 50.99 27.61 9.18
N PRO A 20 51.21 28.83 8.62
CA PRO A 20 50.42 29.62 7.63
C PRO A 20 51.29 30.25 6.51
N GLY A 21 50.73 31.06 5.63
CA GLY A 21 51.31 32.28 5.13
C GLY A 21 51.37 32.47 3.57
N PRO A 22 51.23 33.70 3.09
CA PRO A 22 50.71 34.02 1.80
C PRO A 22 51.75 34.48 0.76
N THR A 23 51.48 34.38 -0.53
CA THR A 23 52.15 35.17 -1.55
C THR A 23 51.20 35.60 -2.67
N LYS A 24 51.10 36.91 -2.83
CA LYS A 24 50.44 37.59 -3.97
C LYS A 24 51.27 37.39 -5.25
N ARG A 25 50.62 37.18 -6.38
CA ARG A 25 51.06 37.71 -7.68
C ARG A 25 49.86 38.07 -8.55
N ASN A 26 49.89 39.31 -9.05
CA ASN A 26 49.02 39.88 -10.07
C ASN A 26 49.21 39.18 -11.41
N GLY A 27 48.11 38.94 -12.11
CA GLY A 27 48.06 38.61 -13.52
C GLY A 27 46.67 38.94 -14.03
N THR A 28 46.57 40.03 -14.74
CA THR A 28 45.41 40.49 -15.52
C THR A 28 45.20 39.59 -16.72
N ASP A 29 44.11 38.86 -16.76
CA ASP A 29 43.57 38.32 -18.02
C ASP A 29 42.04 38.38 -17.98
N THR A 30 41.54 39.14 -18.92
CA THR A 30 40.13 39.40 -19.20
C THR A 30 39.52 38.15 -19.78
N ALA A 31 38.76 37.40 -19.01
CA ALA A 31 37.90 36.31 -19.47
C ALA A 31 36.44 36.71 -19.33
N THR A 32 35.77 36.78 -20.46
CA THR A 32 34.33 37.00 -20.65
C THR A 32 33.52 36.11 -19.73
N ALA A 33 32.79 36.72 -18.80
CA ALA A 33 31.87 36.03 -17.91
C ALA A 33 30.69 35.43 -18.70
N GLY A 34 30.72 34.15 -18.89
CA GLY A 34 29.54 33.37 -19.29
C GLY A 34 28.49 33.42 -18.16
N GLN A 35 27.36 34.01 -18.48
CA GLN A 35 26.21 34.12 -17.60
C GLN A 35 25.71 32.70 -17.24
N PRO A 36 25.56 32.31 -15.97
CA PRO A 36 24.98 31.02 -15.65
C PRO A 36 23.51 31.01 -16.10
N ALA A 37 23.16 30.01 -16.89
CA ALA A 37 21.79 29.79 -17.33
C ALA A 37 20.92 29.64 -16.06
N SER A 38 20.01 30.58 -15.86
CA SER A 38 18.98 30.53 -14.81
C SER A 38 18.10 29.34 -15.11
N THR A 39 18.28 28.26 -14.35
CA THR A 39 17.29 27.17 -14.31
C THR A 39 16.05 27.73 -13.61
N ALA A 40 15.06 28.14 -14.42
CA ALA A 40 13.72 28.46 -13.92
C ALA A 40 13.23 27.26 -13.08
N PRO A 41 12.64 27.50 -11.88
CA PRO A 41 12.05 26.42 -11.11
C PRO A 41 10.94 25.79 -11.95
N THR A 42 11.06 24.49 -12.23
CA THR A 42 10.01 23.70 -12.87
C THR A 42 8.77 23.80 -11.97
N ALA A 43 7.72 24.47 -12.46
CA ALA A 43 6.45 24.53 -11.77
C ALA A 43 6.00 23.11 -11.40
N PRO A 44 5.45 22.86 -10.18
CA PRO A 44 4.97 21.55 -9.82
C PRO A 44 3.96 21.09 -10.85
N ALA A 45 4.16 19.89 -11.41
CA ALA A 45 3.23 19.30 -12.37
C ALA A 45 1.83 19.28 -11.75
N THR A 46 0.91 20.05 -12.31
CA THR A 46 -0.48 20.10 -11.86
C THR A 46 -1.10 18.74 -12.06
N THR A 47 -1.41 18.04 -10.97
CA THR A 47 -2.03 16.71 -11.06
C THR A 47 -3.46 16.89 -11.56
N ASP A 48 -3.85 16.23 -12.64
CA ASP A 48 -5.23 16.26 -13.15
C ASP A 48 -6.20 15.75 -12.06
N PRO A 49 -7.09 16.60 -11.52
CA PRO A 49 -7.97 16.22 -10.42
C PRO A 49 -9.05 15.22 -10.83
N THR A 50 -9.27 15.04 -12.13
CA THR A 50 -10.24 14.05 -12.64
C THR A 50 -9.68 12.63 -12.64
N ARG A 51 -8.40 12.47 -12.33
CA ARG A 51 -7.68 11.19 -12.36
C ARG A 51 -7.12 10.83 -10.99
N ILE A 52 -7.06 9.54 -10.71
CA ILE A 52 -6.37 9.04 -9.51
C ILE A 52 -4.87 9.04 -9.79
N PRO A 53 -4.06 9.77 -9.00
CA PRO A 53 -2.62 9.86 -9.22
C PRO A 53 -1.94 8.50 -9.18
N GLY A 54 -1.02 8.26 -10.12
CA GLY A 54 -0.23 7.03 -10.19
C GLY A 54 -0.93 5.85 -10.86
N LEU A 55 -2.15 6.04 -11.38
CA LEU A 55 -2.85 5.09 -12.24
C LEU A 55 -2.76 5.57 -13.69
N GLY A 56 -2.28 4.71 -14.60
CA GLY A 56 -2.28 4.96 -16.04
C GLY A 56 -3.67 4.78 -16.66
N ASP A 57 -3.81 5.12 -17.94
CA ASP A 57 -5.09 5.12 -18.66
C ASP A 57 -5.79 3.76 -18.64
N ARG A 58 -5.01 2.69 -18.73
CA ARG A 58 -5.52 1.32 -18.66
C ARG A 58 -6.30 1.07 -17.36
N TRP A 59 -5.79 1.55 -16.24
CA TRP A 59 -6.37 1.34 -14.92
C TRP A 59 -7.49 2.32 -14.62
N GLN A 60 -7.35 3.59 -15.04
CA GLN A 60 -8.42 4.58 -14.92
C GLN A 60 -9.71 4.10 -15.62
N ARG A 61 -9.59 3.56 -16.86
CA ARG A 61 -10.73 3.05 -17.62
C ARG A 61 -11.37 1.79 -17.03
N ARG A 62 -10.67 1.05 -16.17
CA ARG A 62 -11.21 -0.15 -15.50
C ARG A 62 -11.98 0.16 -14.22
N ILE A 63 -11.87 1.37 -13.71
CA ILE A 63 -12.70 1.82 -12.58
C ILE A 63 -14.13 1.99 -13.10
N PRO A 64 -15.13 1.31 -12.50
CA PRO A 64 -16.52 1.49 -12.91
C PRO A 64 -16.95 2.96 -12.83
N ALA A 65 -17.73 3.42 -13.80
CA ALA A 65 -18.11 4.84 -13.90
C ALA A 65 -18.95 5.32 -12.71
N ASP A 66 -19.71 4.42 -12.10
CA ASP A 66 -20.54 4.63 -10.92
C ASP A 66 -19.75 4.56 -9.60
N SER A 67 -18.50 4.08 -9.62
CA SER A 67 -17.65 4.09 -8.42
C SER A 67 -17.34 5.51 -7.96
N ARG A 68 -17.59 5.77 -6.69
CA ARG A 68 -17.31 7.05 -6.02
C ARG A 68 -16.30 6.91 -4.88
N GLN A 69 -15.82 5.70 -4.63
CA GLN A 69 -14.73 5.42 -3.69
C GLN A 69 -13.76 4.43 -4.32
N VAL A 70 -12.49 4.79 -4.33
CA VAL A 70 -11.40 3.94 -4.83
C VAL A 70 -10.32 3.82 -3.77
N LEU A 71 -10.03 2.58 -3.41
CA LEU A 71 -8.87 2.24 -2.59
C LEU A 71 -7.73 1.84 -3.53
N ALA A 72 -6.75 2.72 -3.73
CA ALA A 72 -5.59 2.42 -4.55
C ALA A 72 -4.48 1.81 -3.68
N VAL A 73 -4.01 0.61 -4.03
CA VAL A 73 -2.93 -0.11 -3.36
C VAL A 73 -1.70 -0.10 -4.26
N TYR A 74 -0.75 0.72 -3.92
CA TYR A 74 0.50 0.90 -4.66
C TYR A 74 1.62 0.06 -4.06
N GLY A 75 1.91 -1.10 -4.64
CA GLY A 75 3.07 -1.90 -4.27
C GLY A 75 4.38 -1.18 -4.60
N GLU A 76 5.37 -1.27 -3.74
CA GLU A 76 6.68 -0.64 -3.93
C GLU A 76 7.35 -1.10 -5.23
N SER A 77 7.32 -2.41 -5.48
CA SER A 77 7.78 -3.05 -6.72
C SER A 77 7.10 -4.41 -6.89
N ARG A 78 7.28 -5.03 -8.07
CA ARG A 78 6.66 -6.32 -8.42
C ARG A 78 6.91 -7.43 -7.39
N ASN A 79 8.08 -7.47 -6.78
CA ASN A 79 8.46 -8.52 -5.82
C ASN A 79 8.53 -8.02 -4.37
N SER A 80 8.14 -6.77 -4.09
CA SER A 80 8.10 -6.22 -2.74
C SER A 80 6.79 -6.60 -2.02
N ALA A 81 6.89 -6.89 -0.74
CA ALA A 81 5.75 -7.07 0.14
C ALA A 81 5.22 -5.74 0.71
N ARG A 82 5.89 -4.61 0.44
CA ARG A 82 5.52 -3.30 0.96
C ARG A 82 4.64 -2.53 -0.02
N SER A 83 3.63 -1.86 0.53
CA SER A 83 2.68 -1.06 -0.23
C SER A 83 2.29 0.21 0.50
N THR A 84 1.69 1.13 -0.24
CA THR A 84 0.92 2.25 0.28
C THR A 84 -0.53 2.09 -0.17
N VAL A 85 -1.46 2.19 0.77
CA VAL A 85 -2.89 2.22 0.48
C VAL A 85 -3.37 3.66 0.57
N ALA A 86 -4.09 4.14 -0.44
CA ALA A 86 -4.69 5.48 -0.45
C ALA A 86 -6.18 5.39 -0.80
N LEU A 87 -7.01 6.03 0.01
CA LEU A 87 -8.45 6.17 -0.25
C LEU A 87 -8.70 7.45 -1.03
N TYR A 88 -9.36 7.32 -2.15
CA TYR A 88 -9.87 8.42 -2.98
C TYR A 88 -11.39 8.42 -2.96
N THR A 89 -11.96 9.61 -2.87
CA THR A 89 -13.39 9.83 -2.88
C THR A 89 -13.74 10.79 -4.00
N LYS A 90 -14.70 10.42 -4.83
CA LYS A 90 -15.17 11.22 -5.95
C LYS A 90 -16.09 12.31 -5.44
N GLN A 91 -15.80 13.56 -5.79
CA GLN A 91 -16.58 14.75 -5.48
C GLN A 91 -17.24 15.30 -6.76
N GLY A 92 -18.26 16.12 -6.60
CA GLY A 92 -18.94 16.78 -7.71
C GLY A 92 -19.96 15.91 -8.44
N SER A 93 -20.55 16.49 -9.49
CA SER A 93 -21.49 15.83 -10.40
C SER A 93 -20.76 15.00 -11.46
N THR A 94 -21.51 14.19 -12.24
CA THR A 94 -20.93 13.29 -13.27
C THR A 94 -20.11 14.01 -14.34
N ARG A 95 -20.34 15.28 -14.60
CA ARG A 95 -19.64 16.04 -15.65
C ARG A 95 -18.38 16.78 -15.16
N GLU A 96 -18.31 17.09 -13.85
CA GLU A 96 -17.20 17.84 -13.24
C GLU A 96 -16.72 17.16 -11.97
N SER A 97 -16.52 15.85 -12.05
CA SER A 97 -16.12 15.10 -10.87
C SER A 97 -14.60 15.04 -10.73
N THR A 98 -14.13 15.22 -9.50
CA THR A 98 -12.72 15.14 -9.12
C THR A 98 -12.50 14.02 -8.10
N TRP A 99 -11.27 13.52 -8.01
CA TRP A 99 -10.86 12.55 -7.01
C TRP A 99 -10.02 13.21 -5.93
N ASP A 100 -10.57 13.27 -4.73
CA ASP A 100 -9.86 13.76 -3.55
C ASP A 100 -9.23 12.60 -2.78
N ARG A 101 -7.92 12.70 -2.52
CA ARG A 101 -7.25 11.75 -1.65
C ARG A 101 -7.62 12.04 -0.20
N THR A 102 -8.48 11.23 0.37
CA THR A 102 -8.97 11.38 1.74
C THR A 102 -7.92 10.99 2.78
N ARG A 103 -7.25 9.85 2.59
CA ARG A 103 -6.20 9.34 3.48
C ARG A 103 -5.24 8.40 2.77
N ALA A 104 -4.05 8.17 3.38
CA ALA A 104 -3.12 7.13 2.97
C ALA A 104 -2.46 6.48 4.20
N TRP A 105 -2.06 5.21 4.04
CA TRP A 105 -1.45 4.40 5.08
C TRP A 105 -0.36 3.49 4.52
N PRO A 106 0.70 3.17 5.29
CA PRO A 106 1.57 2.05 4.97
C PRO A 106 0.80 0.74 5.07
N ALA A 107 1.18 -0.25 4.26
CA ALA A 107 0.54 -1.55 4.18
C ALA A 107 1.54 -2.63 3.76
N HIS A 108 1.18 -3.89 3.99
CA HIS A 108 1.86 -5.02 3.36
C HIS A 108 0.91 -5.75 2.40
N ASN A 109 1.49 -6.34 1.36
CA ASN A 109 0.82 -7.23 0.41
C ASN A 109 1.44 -8.63 0.45
N GLY A 110 1.11 -9.49 -0.51
CA GLY A 110 1.68 -10.82 -0.62
C GLY A 110 3.21 -10.82 -0.47
N ARG A 111 3.76 -11.73 0.36
CA ARG A 111 5.20 -11.75 0.70
C ARG A 111 6.14 -11.91 -0.48
N LYS A 112 5.66 -12.39 -1.62
CA LYS A 112 6.38 -12.47 -2.88
C LYS A 112 6.01 -11.35 -3.87
N GLY A 113 5.21 -10.36 -3.45
CA GLY A 113 4.80 -9.21 -4.26
C GLY A 113 3.48 -9.44 -5.02
N TRP A 114 3.48 -9.13 -6.31
CA TRP A 114 2.29 -8.98 -7.14
C TRP A 114 2.29 -9.92 -8.35
N THR A 115 1.11 -10.29 -8.84
CA THR A 115 0.94 -11.06 -10.07
C THR A 115 -0.41 -10.79 -10.75
N PRO A 116 -0.47 -10.65 -12.08
CA PRO A 116 -1.73 -10.60 -12.80
C PRO A 116 -2.41 -11.98 -12.94
N ASP A 117 -1.67 -13.07 -12.75
CA ASP A 117 -2.16 -14.47 -12.80
C ASP A 117 -1.95 -15.13 -11.43
N HIS A 118 -2.78 -14.71 -10.46
CA HIS A 118 -2.71 -15.24 -9.10
C HIS A 118 -3.17 -16.71 -9.05
N ARG A 119 -2.44 -17.52 -8.28
CA ARG A 119 -2.73 -18.93 -8.03
C ARG A 119 -2.69 -19.23 -6.53
N GLU A 120 -3.46 -20.21 -6.12
CA GLU A 120 -3.46 -20.67 -4.73
C GLU A 120 -2.03 -20.98 -4.26
N GLY A 121 -1.64 -20.42 -3.13
CA GLY A 121 -0.32 -20.66 -2.51
C GLY A 121 0.88 -19.95 -3.14
N ASP A 122 0.71 -19.12 -4.19
CA ASP A 122 1.82 -18.40 -4.84
C ASP A 122 2.44 -17.29 -3.98
N LYS A 123 1.72 -16.87 -2.92
CA LYS A 123 2.12 -15.82 -1.97
C LYS A 123 2.26 -14.43 -2.61
N ARG A 124 1.53 -14.19 -3.70
CA ARG A 124 1.47 -12.93 -4.42
C ARG A 124 0.05 -12.36 -4.38
N SER A 125 -0.07 -11.07 -4.20
CA SER A 125 -1.36 -10.40 -4.33
C SER A 125 -1.77 -10.27 -5.79
N PRO A 126 -3.05 -10.48 -6.12
CA PRO A 126 -3.54 -10.30 -7.49
C PRO A 126 -3.48 -8.84 -7.91
N VAL A 127 -3.09 -8.59 -9.16
CA VAL A 127 -3.16 -7.28 -9.79
C VAL A 127 -4.51 -7.10 -10.44
N GLY A 128 -5.22 -6.01 -10.15
CA GLY A 128 -6.51 -5.79 -10.78
C GLY A 128 -7.34 -4.67 -10.17
N VAL A 129 -8.58 -4.58 -10.65
CA VAL A 129 -9.65 -3.77 -10.09
C VAL A 129 -10.73 -4.72 -9.58
N PHE A 130 -11.09 -4.63 -8.31
CA PHE A 130 -12.06 -5.50 -7.66
C PHE A 130 -13.03 -4.65 -6.82
N THR A 131 -14.27 -5.07 -6.68
CA THR A 131 -15.23 -4.44 -5.78
C THR A 131 -14.93 -4.82 -4.33
N LEU A 132 -15.46 -4.00 -3.40
CA LEU A 132 -15.42 -4.24 -1.96
C LEU A 132 -16.88 -4.29 -1.49
N SER A 133 -17.43 -5.47 -1.29
CA SER A 133 -18.86 -5.65 -1.05
C SER A 133 -19.22 -6.06 0.37
N ASP A 134 -18.32 -6.73 1.09
CA ASP A 134 -18.62 -7.36 2.37
C ASP A 134 -17.47 -7.20 3.37
N ALA A 135 -17.80 -7.16 4.63
CA ALA A 135 -16.87 -7.03 5.73
C ALA A 135 -17.16 -8.06 6.84
N GLY A 136 -16.27 -8.20 7.78
CA GLY A 136 -16.46 -9.09 8.93
C GLY A 136 -15.26 -9.12 9.87
N GLY A 137 -15.21 -10.14 10.70
CA GLY A 137 -14.10 -10.40 11.61
C GLY A 137 -14.50 -11.09 12.88
N VAL A 138 -13.51 -11.31 13.75
CA VAL A 138 -13.73 -11.89 15.09
C VAL A 138 -14.40 -10.88 16.02
N LEU A 139 -14.01 -9.61 15.94
CA LEU A 139 -14.50 -8.56 16.82
C LEU A 139 -15.91 -8.08 16.44
N PRO A 140 -16.63 -7.44 17.37
CA PRO A 140 -17.88 -6.77 17.07
C PRO A 140 -17.72 -5.72 15.97
N ASP A 141 -18.80 -5.48 15.23
CA ASP A 141 -18.88 -4.46 14.21
C ASP A 141 -18.45 -3.08 14.78
N PRO A 142 -17.42 -2.45 14.21
CA PRO A 142 -16.95 -1.13 14.67
C PRO A 142 -17.78 0.04 14.11
N GLY A 143 -18.94 -0.19 13.52
CA GLY A 143 -19.76 0.73 12.76
C GLY A 143 -19.44 0.68 11.27
N ALA A 144 -19.31 -0.51 10.70
CA ALA A 144 -19.10 -0.73 9.29
C ALA A 144 -20.32 -0.28 8.47
N ARG A 145 -20.07 0.27 7.28
CA ARG A 145 -21.15 0.60 6.33
C ARG A 145 -21.41 -0.54 5.35
N LEU A 146 -20.37 -1.32 5.02
CA LEU A 146 -20.53 -2.58 4.31
C LEU A 146 -21.21 -3.63 5.19
N PRO A 147 -21.99 -4.57 4.63
CA PRO A 147 -22.52 -5.72 5.38
C PRO A 147 -21.42 -6.39 6.19
N TYR A 148 -21.64 -6.52 7.52
CA TYR A 148 -20.63 -7.01 8.44
C TYR A 148 -21.03 -8.34 9.07
N THR A 149 -20.19 -9.36 8.91
CA THR A 149 -20.36 -10.68 9.51
C THR A 149 -19.38 -10.86 10.67
N ARG A 150 -19.88 -10.88 11.92
CA ARG A 150 -19.09 -11.29 13.07
C ARG A 150 -19.09 -12.81 13.21
N SER A 151 -17.91 -13.44 13.26
CA SER A 151 -17.80 -14.88 13.49
C SER A 151 -16.45 -15.27 14.08
N ALA A 152 -16.47 -16.23 15.03
CA ALA A 152 -15.24 -16.85 15.52
C ALA A 152 -14.50 -17.65 14.44
N ALA A 153 -15.18 -18.02 13.33
CA ALA A 153 -14.58 -18.73 12.21
C ALA A 153 -13.54 -17.88 11.44
N PHE A 154 -13.46 -16.57 11.68
CA PHE A 154 -12.37 -15.72 11.19
C PHE A 154 -11.08 -15.88 12.00
N ALA A 155 -11.11 -16.43 13.21
CA ALA A 155 -9.95 -16.47 14.09
C ALA A 155 -8.75 -17.19 13.42
N ALA A 156 -7.58 -16.56 13.48
CA ALA A 156 -6.35 -17.21 13.07
C ALA A 156 -6.12 -18.50 13.90
N PRO A 157 -5.64 -19.59 13.28
CA PRO A 157 -5.36 -20.83 14.00
C PRO A 157 -4.37 -20.61 15.15
N ARG A 158 -4.64 -21.23 16.32
CA ARG A 158 -3.81 -21.04 17.51
C ARG A 158 -2.39 -21.60 17.40
N TRP A 159 -2.12 -22.48 16.43
CA TRP A 159 -0.77 -22.98 16.12
C TRP A 159 0.06 -22.00 15.26
N TRP A 160 -0.54 -20.94 14.75
CA TRP A 160 0.20 -19.87 14.12
C TRP A 160 0.95 -19.04 15.17
N ALA A 161 2.02 -18.35 14.76
CA ALA A 161 2.73 -17.43 15.63
C ALA A 161 1.78 -16.37 16.22
N LYS A 162 2.01 -15.94 17.45
CA LYS A 162 1.12 -14.99 18.18
C LYS A 162 0.90 -13.68 17.42
N SER A 163 1.88 -13.25 16.61
CA SER A 163 1.76 -12.05 15.78
C SER A 163 0.58 -12.08 14.81
N TYR A 164 0.14 -13.27 14.38
CA TYR A 164 -0.99 -13.45 13.44
C TYR A 164 -2.37 -13.57 14.13
N TRP A 165 -2.43 -13.73 15.45
CA TRP A 165 -3.68 -14.07 16.14
C TRP A 165 -4.76 -13.00 16.03
N HIS A 166 -4.39 -11.76 15.70
CA HIS A 166 -5.30 -10.62 15.54
C HIS A 166 -5.48 -10.18 14.08
N ASP A 167 -4.90 -10.89 13.12
CA ASP A 167 -4.94 -10.52 11.70
C ASP A 167 -6.37 -10.35 11.20
N PHE A 168 -7.26 -11.21 11.65
CA PHE A 168 -8.64 -11.24 11.18
C PHE A 168 -9.65 -10.72 12.22
N ASP A 169 -9.19 -9.92 13.18
CA ASP A 169 -10.07 -9.17 14.08
C ASP A 169 -11.05 -8.30 13.28
N TYR A 170 -10.58 -7.72 12.16
CA TYR A 170 -11.34 -7.00 11.15
C TYR A 170 -10.89 -7.38 9.75
N VAL A 171 -11.84 -7.65 8.86
CA VAL A 171 -11.60 -7.93 7.45
C VAL A 171 -12.57 -7.17 6.55
N ILE A 172 -12.10 -6.83 5.33
CA ILE A 172 -12.95 -6.37 4.23
C ILE A 172 -12.62 -7.28 3.04
N ALA A 173 -13.63 -7.89 2.45
CA ALA A 173 -13.44 -8.77 1.32
C ALA A 173 -13.04 -7.99 0.06
N ILE A 174 -12.00 -8.45 -0.62
CA ILE A 174 -11.69 -8.06 -2.00
C ILE A 174 -12.34 -9.08 -2.90
N ASP A 175 -13.20 -8.64 -3.83
CA ASP A 175 -14.02 -9.52 -4.65
C ASP A 175 -13.25 -10.18 -5.79
N TYR A 176 -12.12 -10.81 -5.42
CA TYR A 176 -11.34 -11.68 -6.27
C TYR A 176 -11.79 -13.12 -6.06
N ASN A 177 -12.26 -13.79 -7.11
CA ASN A 177 -12.67 -15.21 -7.13
C ASN A 177 -13.58 -15.61 -5.94
N ARG A 178 -14.59 -14.81 -5.63
CA ARG A 178 -15.60 -15.05 -4.61
C ARG A 178 -17.00 -14.67 -5.07
N VAL A 179 -18.02 -15.14 -4.36
CA VAL A 179 -19.41 -14.72 -4.55
C VAL A 179 -19.64 -13.45 -3.72
N LYS A 180 -20.06 -12.36 -4.38
CA LYS A 180 -20.41 -11.10 -3.71
C LYS A 180 -21.69 -11.26 -2.90
N GLY A 181 -21.80 -10.51 -1.79
CA GLY A 181 -22.96 -10.59 -0.90
C GLY A 181 -22.98 -11.83 0.00
N THR A 182 -21.87 -12.59 0.05
CA THR A 182 -21.65 -13.67 1.02
C THR A 182 -20.67 -13.22 2.10
N PRO A 183 -20.62 -13.85 3.27
CA PRO A 183 -19.61 -13.55 4.27
C PRO A 183 -18.19 -13.66 3.71
N PRO A 184 -17.23 -12.78 4.13
CA PRO A 184 -15.86 -12.82 3.61
C PRO A 184 -15.18 -14.20 3.70
N ASN A 185 -15.54 -15.02 4.67
CA ASN A 185 -15.00 -16.37 4.89
C ASN A 185 -15.74 -17.48 4.12
N ASP A 186 -16.67 -17.14 3.24
CA ASP A 186 -17.27 -18.11 2.30
C ASP A 186 -16.19 -18.70 1.39
N GLN A 187 -16.19 -20.04 1.26
CA GLN A 187 -15.15 -20.77 0.54
C GLN A 187 -15.46 -20.98 -0.94
N THR A 188 -16.61 -20.49 -1.43
CA THR A 188 -16.99 -20.64 -2.85
C THR A 188 -16.01 -19.90 -3.75
N ARG A 189 -15.52 -20.59 -4.78
CA ARG A 189 -14.52 -20.08 -5.74
C ARG A 189 -15.04 -20.25 -7.16
N PRO A 190 -15.83 -19.29 -7.71
CA PRO A 190 -16.46 -19.41 -9.02
C PRO A 190 -15.49 -19.65 -10.17
N GLY A 191 -14.27 -19.11 -10.08
CA GLY A 191 -13.19 -19.32 -11.05
C GLY A 191 -12.35 -20.56 -10.83
N GLY A 192 -12.72 -21.42 -9.85
CA GLY A 192 -12.00 -22.62 -9.46
C GLY A 192 -10.95 -22.37 -8.35
N TYR A 193 -10.66 -23.41 -7.57
CA TYR A 193 -9.74 -23.34 -6.42
C TYR A 193 -8.30 -23.02 -6.83
N ALA A 194 -7.86 -23.45 -8.00
CA ALA A 194 -6.49 -23.20 -8.49
C ALA A 194 -6.16 -21.69 -8.62
N LYS A 195 -7.18 -20.85 -8.79
CA LYS A 195 -7.02 -19.38 -8.82
C LYS A 195 -6.91 -18.76 -7.43
N GLY A 196 -6.97 -19.56 -6.37
CA GLY A 196 -6.99 -19.04 -5.01
C GLY A 196 -8.27 -18.27 -4.69
N GLY A 197 -8.23 -17.54 -3.59
CA GLY A 197 -9.37 -16.73 -3.10
C GLY A 197 -9.18 -16.38 -1.63
N GLY A 198 -10.23 -15.84 -1.00
CA GLY A 198 -10.10 -15.36 0.38
C GLY A 198 -9.09 -14.21 0.47
N ILE A 199 -9.08 -13.33 -0.54
CA ILE A 199 -8.21 -12.15 -0.55
C ILE A 199 -8.93 -11.02 0.19
N TRP A 200 -8.31 -10.53 1.25
CA TRP A 200 -8.90 -9.54 2.14
C TRP A 200 -7.98 -8.34 2.39
N LEU A 201 -8.58 -7.21 2.76
CA LEU A 201 -7.91 -6.24 3.61
C LEU A 201 -8.06 -6.75 5.04
N HIS A 202 -6.99 -6.80 5.82
CA HIS A 202 -7.02 -7.27 7.22
C HIS A 202 -6.00 -6.55 8.09
N MET A 203 -5.93 -6.89 9.38
CA MET A 203 -5.00 -6.24 10.29
C MET A 203 -3.57 -6.69 10.03
N ASP A 204 -2.64 -5.74 10.18
CA ASP A 204 -1.23 -5.94 9.89
C ASP A 204 -0.49 -6.61 11.05
N HIS A 205 0.37 -7.57 10.73
CA HIS A 205 1.29 -8.25 11.64
C HIS A 205 2.76 -7.85 11.41
N GLY A 206 3.01 -6.77 10.65
CA GLY A 206 4.34 -6.19 10.41
C GLY A 206 5.16 -6.87 9.31
N SER A 207 4.54 -7.72 8.47
CA SER A 207 5.23 -8.39 7.37
C SER A 207 4.30 -8.76 6.21
N GLY A 208 4.87 -9.28 5.11
CA GLY A 208 4.11 -9.70 3.94
C GLY A 208 3.14 -10.85 4.22
N THR A 209 1.98 -10.81 3.58
CA THR A 209 0.87 -11.76 3.70
C THR A 209 1.00 -12.95 2.77
N SER A 210 -0.01 -13.83 2.75
CA SER A 210 -0.09 -14.90 1.72
C SER A 210 -0.54 -14.36 0.34
N ALA A 211 -1.49 -13.41 0.32
CA ALA A 211 -1.96 -12.71 -0.90
C ALA A 211 -2.82 -11.49 -0.55
N CYS A 212 -3.24 -11.35 0.69
CA CYS A 212 -4.06 -10.25 1.20
C CYS A 212 -3.29 -8.93 1.22
N VAL A 213 -3.99 -7.85 1.57
CA VAL A 213 -3.38 -6.56 1.90
C VAL A 213 -3.64 -6.27 3.37
N SER A 214 -2.58 -6.03 4.15
CA SER A 214 -2.73 -5.78 5.59
C SER A 214 -2.45 -4.32 5.96
N LEU A 215 -3.22 -3.81 6.92
CA LEU A 215 -3.19 -2.43 7.39
C LEU A 215 -3.26 -2.36 8.91
N SER A 216 -2.83 -1.23 9.47
CA SER A 216 -2.96 -1.00 10.91
C SER A 216 -4.42 -1.05 11.39
N ARG A 217 -4.65 -1.40 12.66
CA ARG A 217 -6.00 -1.40 13.28
C ARG A 217 -6.74 -0.07 13.09
N PRO A 218 -6.14 1.11 13.31
CA PRO A 218 -6.81 2.38 13.06
C PRO A 218 -7.23 2.56 11.58
N ALA A 219 -6.40 2.12 10.63
CA ALA A 219 -6.71 2.18 9.20
C ALA A 219 -7.89 1.26 8.84
N MET A 220 -7.89 0.01 9.33
CA MET A 220 -8.99 -0.92 9.11
C MET A 220 -10.32 -0.40 9.67
N ARG A 221 -10.32 0.11 10.91
CA ARG A 221 -11.53 0.71 11.50
C ARG A 221 -12.01 1.94 10.74
N TYR A 222 -11.08 2.75 10.23
CA TYR A 222 -11.45 3.90 9.39
C TYR A 222 -12.10 3.44 8.08
N LEU A 223 -11.51 2.47 7.38
CA LEU A 223 -12.07 1.94 6.13
C LEU A 223 -13.44 1.30 6.33
N LEU A 224 -13.63 0.50 7.38
CA LEU A 224 -14.93 -0.10 7.71
C LEU A 224 -16.04 0.95 7.88
N ARG A 225 -15.75 2.07 8.54
CA ARG A 225 -16.71 3.17 8.78
C ARG A 225 -16.92 4.08 7.56
N THR A 226 -16.03 4.01 6.57
CA THR A 226 -16.00 4.97 5.46
C THR A 226 -16.44 4.35 4.14
N LEU A 227 -16.05 3.10 3.87
CA LEU A 227 -16.43 2.42 2.62
C LEU A 227 -17.93 2.15 2.63
N ASP A 228 -18.61 2.73 1.66
CA ASP A 228 -20.07 2.81 1.58
C ASP A 228 -20.57 2.05 0.34
N PRO A 229 -21.43 1.04 0.50
CA PRO A 229 -21.96 0.29 -0.63
C PRO A 229 -22.66 1.17 -1.65
N ASP A 230 -23.36 2.23 -1.24
CA ASP A 230 -24.03 3.19 -2.13
C ASP A 230 -23.05 4.04 -2.95
N ARG A 231 -21.77 4.00 -2.61
CA ARG A 231 -20.69 4.67 -3.32
C ARG A 231 -19.88 3.72 -4.22
N HIS A 232 -20.33 2.47 -4.37
CA HIS A 232 -19.72 1.45 -5.20
C HIS A 232 -18.19 1.36 -5.03
N PRO A 233 -17.69 1.05 -3.81
CA PRO A 233 -16.27 1.05 -3.52
C PRO A 233 -15.54 -0.04 -4.29
N VAL A 234 -14.38 0.33 -4.87
CA VAL A 234 -13.48 -0.62 -5.52
C VAL A 234 -12.07 -0.49 -4.97
N VAL A 235 -11.28 -1.55 -5.09
CA VAL A 235 -9.83 -1.52 -4.92
C VAL A 235 -9.16 -1.65 -6.28
N VAL A 236 -8.17 -0.78 -6.54
CA VAL A 236 -7.22 -0.90 -7.66
C VAL A 236 -5.89 -1.25 -7.04
N MET A 237 -5.32 -2.40 -7.37
CA MET A 237 -4.14 -2.90 -6.69
C MET A 237 -3.12 -3.52 -7.64
N GLY A 238 -1.84 -3.27 -7.37
CA GLY A 238 -0.70 -3.73 -8.14
C GLY A 238 0.59 -3.03 -7.75
N ASP A 239 1.71 -3.39 -8.38
CA ASP A 239 2.93 -2.62 -8.20
C ASP A 239 2.89 -1.30 -8.97
N ARG A 240 3.68 -0.31 -8.52
CA ARG A 240 3.66 1.04 -9.09
C ARG A 240 4.02 1.09 -10.57
N ALA A 241 4.86 0.19 -11.05
CA ALA A 241 5.27 0.18 -12.46
C ALA A 241 4.11 -0.30 -13.35
N ASP A 242 3.45 -1.40 -12.98
CA ASP A 242 2.29 -1.92 -13.68
C ASP A 242 1.08 -0.96 -13.60
N LEU A 243 0.84 -0.34 -12.43
CA LEU A 243 -0.26 0.61 -12.27
C LEU A 243 -0.10 1.92 -13.06
N LYS A 244 1.11 2.28 -13.49
CA LYS A 244 1.36 3.45 -14.34
C LYS A 244 1.17 3.18 -15.83
N SER A 245 1.09 1.91 -16.24
CA SER A 245 0.96 1.49 -17.64
C SER A 245 -0.40 1.81 -18.26
#